data_72ba735940dd96188322f7cdee6067f2
#
_entry.id   72ba735940dd96188322f7cdee6067f2
#
_cell.length_a   1.000
_cell.length_b   1.000
_cell.length_c   1.000
_cell.angle_alpha   90.00
_cell.angle_beta   90.00
_cell.angle_gamma   90.00
#
_symmetry.space_group_name_H-M   'P 1'
#
loop_
_entity.id
_entity.type
_entity.pdbx_description
1 polymer ?
#
loop_
_entity_poly.entity_id
_entity_poly.type
_entity_poly.pdbx_seq_one_letter_code
_entity_poly.pdbx_strand_id
1 'polypeptide(L)'
;VVEMKLVSFDVWNTLLDINVMLDAMAVELSKLMGTCIVDVVEGMIATRERIKRMRAETTGDPARALEESQEMLAELLGTDIEIVRRAAARATLNVGDEIVLPGAKKALEGVKKKGLTVTVTGNVMFWPGSYTRLLLERFGLMGFIDRTFFADEVFAYKPMPEMFGKPLETFGVKPGEAIHIGDTYAEDFEGALRAGMWGVWINPEAEGVRKIHERGFEVPSVEGILKVLEKINEKG
;
A
#
# COMPACT_ATOMS: atom_id res chain seq x y z
N VAL A 1 20.95 -17.99 12.26
CA VAL A 1 19.87 -18.17 11.28
C VAL A 1 18.72 -17.27 11.68
N VAL A 2 18.29 -16.34 10.83
CA VAL A 2 17.09 -15.54 11.07
C VAL A 2 15.91 -16.31 10.49
N GLU A 3 15.01 -16.77 11.36
CA GLU A 3 13.79 -17.44 10.94
C GLU A 3 12.72 -16.37 10.65
N MET A 4 12.36 -16.17 9.36
CA MET A 4 11.25 -15.29 8.99
C MET A 4 9.93 -15.91 9.42
N LYS A 5 9.04 -15.08 10.00
CA LYS A 5 7.71 -15.50 10.47
C LYS A 5 6.58 -14.72 9.82
N LEU A 6 6.84 -13.49 9.38
CA LEU A 6 5.83 -12.59 8.83
C LEU A 6 6.36 -11.85 7.61
N VAL A 7 5.52 -11.79 6.57
CA VAL A 7 5.70 -10.92 5.41
C VAL A 7 4.56 -9.91 5.38
N SER A 8 4.91 -8.63 5.44
CA SER A 8 3.99 -7.51 5.29
C SER A 8 4.11 -6.96 3.88
N PHE A 9 3.00 -6.82 3.20
CA PHE A 9 2.93 -6.22 1.86
C PHE A 9 2.32 -4.83 1.94
N ASP A 10 2.91 -3.87 1.25
CA ASP A 10 2.16 -2.72 0.80
C ASP A 10 1.06 -3.16 -0.18
N VAL A 11 0.11 -2.30 -0.51
CA VAL A 11 -1.01 -2.65 -1.38
C VAL A 11 -0.94 -1.94 -2.73
N TRP A 12 -0.87 -0.60 -2.73
CA TRP A 12 -0.93 0.19 -3.97
C TRP A 12 0.42 0.19 -4.69
N ASN A 13 0.41 -0.11 -6.00
CA ASN A 13 1.59 -0.39 -6.82
C ASN A 13 2.45 -1.57 -6.35
N THR A 14 1.93 -2.36 -5.41
CA THR A 14 2.55 -3.60 -4.92
C THR A 14 1.69 -4.81 -5.24
N LEU A 15 0.42 -4.79 -4.89
CA LEU A 15 -0.58 -5.82 -5.16
C LEU A 15 -1.66 -5.33 -6.14
N LEU A 16 -2.05 -4.07 -6.03
CA LEU A 16 -3.07 -3.42 -6.84
C LEU A 16 -2.49 -2.17 -7.52
N ASP A 17 -2.89 -1.92 -8.76
CA ASP A 17 -2.51 -0.73 -9.50
C ASP A 17 -3.34 0.48 -9.06
N ILE A 18 -2.68 1.46 -8.45
CA ILE A 18 -3.34 2.68 -8.00
C ILE A 18 -3.90 3.52 -9.15
N ASN A 19 -3.28 3.47 -10.33
CA ASN A 19 -3.71 4.28 -11.47
C ASN A 19 -5.07 3.83 -11.97
N VAL A 20 -5.32 2.52 -12.02
CA VAL A 20 -6.64 1.96 -12.39
C VAL A 20 -7.74 2.50 -11.45
N MET A 21 -7.47 2.54 -10.14
CA MET A 21 -8.43 3.08 -9.17
C MET A 21 -8.61 4.59 -9.29
N LEU A 22 -7.53 5.33 -9.51
CA LEU A 22 -7.57 6.80 -9.68
C LEU A 22 -8.31 7.18 -10.96
N ASP A 23 -8.08 6.48 -12.06
CA ASP A 23 -8.78 6.71 -13.33
C ASP A 23 -10.28 6.45 -13.18
N ALA A 24 -10.65 5.35 -12.54
CA ALA A 24 -12.06 5.07 -12.23
C ALA A 24 -12.69 6.16 -11.35
N MET A 25 -11.96 6.64 -10.34
CA MET A 25 -12.43 7.71 -9.46
C MET A 25 -12.57 9.04 -10.22
N ALA A 26 -11.62 9.37 -11.10
CA ALA A 26 -11.70 10.58 -11.95
C ALA A 26 -12.94 10.57 -12.86
N VAL A 27 -13.26 9.42 -13.44
CA VAL A 27 -14.48 9.24 -14.24
C VAL A 27 -15.73 9.48 -13.41
N GLU A 28 -15.82 8.92 -12.20
CA GLU A 28 -17.00 9.10 -11.35
C GLU A 28 -17.11 10.53 -10.79
N LEU A 29 -15.99 11.18 -10.44
CA LEU A 29 -15.98 12.59 -10.05
C LEU A 29 -16.46 13.48 -11.18
N SER A 30 -15.91 13.31 -12.40
CA SER A 30 -16.33 14.07 -13.58
C SER A 30 -17.84 13.94 -13.85
N LYS A 31 -18.39 12.72 -13.75
CA LYS A 31 -19.85 12.48 -13.90
C LYS A 31 -20.68 13.15 -12.82
N LEU A 32 -20.26 13.04 -11.56
CA LEU A 32 -21.02 13.59 -10.42
C LEU A 32 -20.98 15.12 -10.38
N MET A 33 -19.88 15.71 -10.82
CA MET A 33 -19.70 17.17 -10.84
C MET A 33 -20.20 17.80 -12.14
N GLY A 34 -20.32 17.03 -13.21
CA GLY A 34 -20.63 17.57 -14.55
C GLY A 34 -19.49 18.42 -15.12
N THR A 35 -18.24 18.10 -14.77
CA THR A 35 -17.03 18.85 -15.16
C THR A 35 -16.11 18.04 -16.07
N CYS A 36 -15.14 18.72 -16.70
CA CYS A 36 -14.16 18.05 -17.55
C CYS A 36 -13.28 17.08 -16.73
N ILE A 37 -13.07 15.88 -17.25
CA ILE A 37 -12.23 14.88 -16.59
C ILE A 37 -10.77 15.34 -16.44
N VAL A 38 -10.26 16.16 -17.34
CA VAL A 38 -8.90 16.70 -17.28
C VAL A 38 -8.70 17.53 -16.02
N ASP A 39 -9.67 18.43 -15.71
CA ASP A 39 -9.61 19.29 -14.52
C ASP A 39 -9.62 18.44 -13.24
N VAL A 40 -10.41 17.35 -13.24
CA VAL A 40 -10.47 16.39 -12.12
C VAL A 40 -9.13 15.68 -11.93
N VAL A 41 -8.53 15.18 -13.01
CA VAL A 41 -7.24 14.46 -12.97
C VAL A 41 -6.13 15.40 -12.47
N GLU A 42 -6.07 16.64 -12.97
CA GLU A 42 -5.11 17.65 -12.50
C GLU A 42 -5.27 17.93 -10.99
N GLY A 43 -6.51 18.09 -10.53
CA GLY A 43 -6.82 18.27 -9.11
C GLY A 43 -6.41 17.06 -8.25
N MET A 44 -6.64 15.85 -8.72
CA MET A 44 -6.23 14.62 -8.04
C MET A 44 -4.70 14.49 -7.95
N ILE A 45 -3.97 14.80 -9.03
CA ILE A 45 -2.51 14.80 -9.06
C ILE A 45 -1.95 15.81 -8.05
N ALA A 46 -2.43 17.06 -8.10
CA ALA A 46 -1.98 18.12 -7.20
C ALA A 46 -2.23 17.77 -5.72
N THR A 47 -3.40 17.19 -5.41
CA THR A 47 -3.73 16.76 -4.06
C THR A 47 -2.83 15.61 -3.60
N ARG A 48 -2.56 14.62 -4.45
CA ARG A 48 -1.65 13.51 -4.13
C ARG A 48 -0.25 13.99 -3.79
N GLU A 49 0.30 14.90 -4.58
CA GLU A 49 1.64 15.47 -4.35
C GLU A 49 1.69 16.26 -3.02
N ARG A 50 0.62 16.96 -2.68
CA ARG A 50 0.51 17.64 -1.38
C ARG A 50 0.50 16.65 -0.22
N ILE A 51 -0.31 15.58 -0.32
CA ILE A 51 -0.39 14.53 0.71
C ILE A 51 0.96 13.82 0.90
N LYS A 52 1.66 13.49 -0.19
CA LYS A 52 2.99 12.88 -0.11
C LYS A 52 3.99 13.77 0.64
N ARG A 53 3.99 15.08 0.37
CA ARG A 53 4.83 16.03 1.10
C ARG A 53 4.47 16.07 2.58
N MET A 54 3.18 16.16 2.93
CA MET A 54 2.72 16.15 4.32
C MET A 54 3.17 14.89 5.07
N ARG A 55 3.11 13.72 4.44
CA ARG A 55 3.61 12.47 5.03
C ARG A 55 5.12 12.48 5.22
N ALA A 56 5.87 12.94 4.24
CA ALA A 56 7.32 13.05 4.32
C ALA A 56 7.77 14.00 5.43
N GLU A 57 7.04 15.09 5.65
CA GLU A 57 7.27 16.10 6.67
C GLU A 57 6.61 15.77 8.01
N THR A 58 5.79 14.73 8.06
CA THR A 58 5.00 14.32 9.25
C THR A 58 4.14 15.47 9.81
N THR A 59 3.52 16.24 8.92
CA THR A 59 2.75 17.45 9.28
C THR A 59 1.24 17.23 9.33
N GLY A 60 0.71 16.13 8.76
CA GLY A 60 -0.72 15.77 8.81
C GLY A 60 -1.12 15.13 10.13
N ASP A 61 -2.40 15.19 10.47
CA ASP A 61 -2.97 14.46 11.59
C ASP A 61 -3.22 12.98 11.17
N PRO A 62 -2.47 12.01 11.72
CA PRO A 62 -2.65 10.61 11.34
C PRO A 62 -4.06 10.08 11.58
N ALA A 63 -4.76 10.58 12.62
CA ALA A 63 -6.13 10.18 12.92
C ALA A 63 -7.15 10.68 11.90
N ARG A 64 -6.81 11.73 11.14
CA ARG A 64 -7.67 12.34 10.11
C ARG A 64 -7.13 12.17 8.69
N ALA A 65 -6.10 11.34 8.48
CA ALA A 65 -5.40 11.23 7.19
C ALA A 65 -6.34 10.96 5.99
N LEU A 66 -7.38 10.16 6.18
CA LEU A 66 -8.41 9.91 5.16
C LEU A 66 -9.26 11.16 4.92
N GLU A 67 -9.83 11.73 5.98
CA GLU A 67 -10.73 12.88 5.89
C GLU A 67 -10.00 14.11 5.33
N GLU A 68 -8.80 14.42 5.82
CA GLU A 68 -7.98 15.53 5.31
C GLU A 68 -7.70 15.40 3.81
N SER A 69 -7.43 14.18 3.33
CA SER A 69 -7.19 13.95 1.91
C SER A 69 -8.45 14.17 1.05
N GLN A 70 -9.62 13.80 1.58
CA GLN A 70 -10.91 14.02 0.94
C GLN A 70 -11.31 15.50 0.94
N GLU A 71 -11.10 16.20 2.07
CA GLU A 71 -11.32 17.64 2.21
C GLU A 71 -10.45 18.44 1.23
N MET A 72 -9.14 18.13 1.17
CA MET A 72 -8.22 18.78 0.25
C MET A 72 -8.63 18.61 -1.21
N LEU A 73 -9.06 17.41 -1.60
CA LEU A 73 -9.51 17.17 -2.98
C LEU A 73 -10.82 17.90 -3.26
N ALA A 74 -11.77 17.88 -2.33
CA ALA A 74 -13.04 18.57 -2.46
C ALA A 74 -12.84 20.09 -2.59
N GLU A 75 -11.98 20.68 -1.75
CA GLU A 75 -11.62 22.11 -1.81
C GLU A 75 -11.00 22.48 -3.15
N LEU A 76 -10.01 21.70 -3.61
CA LEU A 76 -9.31 21.99 -4.87
C LEU A 76 -10.23 21.88 -6.09
N LEU A 77 -11.17 20.94 -6.08
CA LEU A 77 -12.14 20.78 -7.16
C LEU A 77 -13.38 21.68 -7.03
N GLY A 78 -13.50 22.44 -5.93
CA GLY A 78 -14.68 23.30 -5.69
C GLY A 78 -15.97 22.50 -5.52
N THR A 79 -15.90 21.33 -4.86
CA THR A 79 -17.05 20.43 -4.67
C THR A 79 -17.25 20.07 -3.19
N ASP A 80 -18.33 19.35 -2.90
CA ASP A 80 -18.61 18.84 -1.56
C ASP A 80 -17.82 17.54 -1.32
N ILE A 81 -17.34 17.33 -0.10
CA ILE A 81 -16.62 16.11 0.32
C ILE A 81 -17.47 14.85 0.09
N GLU A 82 -18.79 14.97 0.18
CA GLU A 82 -19.72 13.87 -0.10
C GLU A 82 -19.63 13.39 -1.56
N ILE A 83 -19.36 14.29 -2.50
CA ILE A 83 -19.13 13.95 -3.91
C ILE A 83 -17.85 13.11 -4.05
N VAL A 84 -16.78 13.49 -3.34
CA VAL A 84 -15.52 12.74 -3.32
C VAL A 84 -15.75 11.32 -2.75
N ARG A 85 -16.46 11.20 -1.65
CA ARG A 85 -16.79 9.92 -1.00
C ARG A 85 -17.64 9.02 -1.91
N ARG A 86 -18.65 9.59 -2.58
CA ARG A 86 -19.50 8.85 -3.52
C ARG A 86 -18.74 8.40 -4.75
N ALA A 87 -17.85 9.24 -5.28
CA ALA A 87 -17.00 8.87 -6.40
C ALA A 87 -16.07 7.71 -6.06
N ALA A 88 -15.44 7.74 -4.88
CA ALA A 88 -14.58 6.66 -4.40
C ALA A 88 -15.36 5.34 -4.25
N ALA A 89 -16.57 5.37 -3.69
CA ALA A 89 -17.42 4.19 -3.56
C ALA A 89 -17.80 3.59 -4.92
N ARG A 90 -18.23 4.44 -5.88
CA ARG A 90 -18.58 4.01 -7.23
C ARG A 90 -17.37 3.45 -7.99
N ALA A 91 -16.21 4.10 -7.90
CA ALA A 91 -14.98 3.62 -8.50
C ALA A 91 -14.62 2.21 -7.97
N THR A 92 -14.70 2.00 -6.65
CA THR A 92 -14.43 0.70 -6.03
C THR A 92 -15.35 -0.41 -6.55
N LEU A 93 -16.60 -0.09 -6.90
CA LEU A 93 -17.52 -1.05 -7.50
C LEU A 93 -17.27 -1.30 -8.98
N ASN A 94 -16.76 -0.31 -9.70
CA ASN A 94 -16.67 -0.32 -11.16
C ASN A 94 -15.33 -0.82 -11.72
N VAL A 95 -14.24 -0.80 -10.93
CA VAL A 95 -12.94 -1.33 -11.39
C VAL A 95 -13.01 -2.83 -11.68
N GLY A 96 -12.33 -3.27 -12.73
CA GLY A 96 -12.21 -4.66 -13.13
C GLY A 96 -10.94 -5.34 -12.57
N ASP A 97 -10.69 -6.55 -13.04
CA ASP A 97 -9.55 -7.37 -12.61
C ASP A 97 -8.19 -6.85 -13.10
N GLU A 98 -8.18 -5.94 -14.05
CA GLU A 98 -6.98 -5.20 -14.49
C GLU A 98 -6.29 -4.42 -13.35
N ILE A 99 -6.99 -4.18 -12.23
CA ILE A 99 -6.41 -3.55 -11.04
C ILE A 99 -5.37 -4.44 -10.34
N VAL A 100 -5.42 -5.76 -10.53
CA VAL A 100 -4.49 -6.68 -9.89
C VAL A 100 -3.16 -6.69 -10.63
N LEU A 101 -2.09 -6.29 -9.95
CA LEU A 101 -0.76 -6.28 -10.55
C LEU A 101 -0.24 -7.69 -10.88
N PRO A 102 0.48 -7.84 -12.00
CA PRO A 102 1.13 -9.10 -12.34
C PRO A 102 2.00 -9.61 -11.20
N GLY A 103 1.88 -10.91 -10.88
CA GLY A 103 2.66 -11.55 -9.82
C GLY A 103 2.13 -11.38 -8.40
N ALA A 104 1.17 -10.48 -8.15
CA ALA A 104 0.62 -10.25 -6.81
C ALA A 104 0.08 -11.53 -6.16
N LYS A 105 -0.80 -12.23 -6.85
CA LYS A 105 -1.38 -13.50 -6.36
C LYS A 105 -0.31 -14.56 -6.14
N LYS A 106 0.64 -14.69 -7.06
CA LYS A 106 1.74 -15.67 -6.97
C LYS A 106 2.67 -15.38 -5.79
N ALA A 107 2.97 -14.12 -5.53
CA ALA A 107 3.77 -13.71 -4.38
C ALA A 107 3.07 -14.09 -3.06
N LEU A 108 1.80 -13.72 -2.90
CA LEU A 108 1.01 -14.03 -1.71
C LEU A 108 0.90 -15.54 -1.48
N GLU A 109 0.50 -16.29 -2.51
CA GLU A 109 0.39 -17.75 -2.46
C GLU A 109 1.72 -18.41 -2.12
N GLY A 110 2.83 -17.96 -2.74
CA GLY A 110 4.16 -18.49 -2.50
C GLY A 110 4.64 -18.27 -1.06
N VAL A 111 4.34 -17.11 -0.48
CA VAL A 111 4.64 -16.81 0.93
C VAL A 111 3.80 -17.69 1.86
N LYS A 112 2.49 -17.85 1.59
CA LYS A 112 1.63 -18.75 2.36
C LYS A 112 2.08 -20.21 2.32
N LYS A 113 2.52 -20.71 1.16
CA LYS A 113 3.08 -22.06 1.01
C LYS A 113 4.35 -22.31 1.83
N LYS A 114 5.09 -21.25 2.18
CA LYS A 114 6.23 -21.33 3.11
C LYS A 114 5.82 -21.33 4.59
N GLY A 115 4.52 -21.29 4.90
CA GLY A 115 3.97 -21.30 6.27
C GLY A 115 4.10 -19.96 7.00
N LEU A 116 4.38 -18.87 6.28
CA LEU A 116 4.56 -17.55 6.87
C LEU A 116 3.22 -16.82 7.07
N THR A 117 3.15 -15.97 8.07
CA THR A 117 2.05 -15.02 8.25
C THR A 117 2.13 -13.94 7.15
N VAL A 118 1.00 -13.67 6.51
CA VAL A 118 0.89 -12.64 5.47
C VAL A 118 0.00 -11.51 5.95
N THR A 119 0.54 -10.29 5.98
CA THR A 119 -0.22 -9.09 6.30
C THR A 119 -0.16 -8.08 5.16
N VAL A 120 -1.16 -7.22 5.09
CA VAL A 120 -1.14 -6.03 4.23
C VAL A 120 -1.12 -4.80 5.11
N THR A 121 -0.21 -3.86 4.81
CA THR A 121 -0.04 -2.61 5.56
C THR A 121 -0.04 -1.44 4.58
N GLY A 122 -1.16 -0.73 4.50
CA GLY A 122 -1.41 0.28 3.46
C GLY A 122 -1.73 1.66 4.00
N ASN A 123 -1.17 2.68 3.36
CA ASN A 123 -1.63 4.06 3.51
C ASN A 123 -2.99 4.24 2.82
N VAL A 124 -3.80 5.16 3.32
CA VAL A 124 -5.06 5.56 2.70
C VAL A 124 -4.95 6.97 2.11
N MET A 125 -5.80 7.29 1.15
CA MET A 125 -5.89 8.61 0.56
C MET A 125 -7.36 9.00 0.38
N PHE A 126 -7.91 8.96 -0.81
CA PHE A 126 -9.29 9.41 -1.08
C PHE A 126 -10.38 8.40 -0.70
N TRP A 127 -9.99 7.16 -0.40
CA TRP A 127 -10.88 6.07 0.00
C TRP A 127 -10.36 5.34 1.23
N PRO A 128 -11.27 4.79 2.06
CA PRO A 128 -10.90 4.09 3.28
C PRO A 128 -10.25 2.72 3.00
N GLY A 129 -9.53 2.22 3.98
CA GLY A 129 -8.95 0.87 3.96
C GLY A 129 -10.00 -0.23 3.72
N SER A 130 -11.24 -0.02 4.17
CA SER A 130 -12.35 -0.95 3.92
C SER A 130 -12.65 -1.14 2.43
N TYR A 131 -12.50 -0.11 1.59
CA TYR A 131 -12.68 -0.25 0.13
C TYR A 131 -11.51 -1.00 -0.51
N THR A 132 -10.30 -0.75 -0.05
CA THR A 132 -9.13 -1.54 -0.47
C THR A 132 -9.30 -3.01 -0.10
N ARG A 133 -9.79 -3.30 1.10
CA ARG A 133 -10.11 -4.67 1.55
C ARG A 133 -11.16 -5.33 0.65
N LEU A 134 -12.21 -4.60 0.27
CA LEU A 134 -13.22 -5.09 -0.68
C LEU A 134 -12.61 -5.46 -2.04
N LEU A 135 -11.67 -4.66 -2.55
CA LEU A 135 -10.97 -4.98 -3.80
C LEU A 135 -10.12 -6.26 -3.67
N LEU A 136 -9.37 -6.40 -2.58
CA LEU A 136 -8.60 -7.63 -2.30
C LEU A 136 -9.51 -8.86 -2.22
N GLU A 137 -10.71 -8.73 -1.64
CA GLU A 137 -11.73 -9.79 -1.57
C GLU A 137 -12.28 -10.13 -2.97
N ARG A 138 -12.75 -9.10 -3.71
CA ARG A 138 -13.36 -9.26 -5.04
C ARG A 138 -12.45 -9.97 -6.03
N PHE A 139 -11.15 -9.72 -5.97
CA PHE A 139 -10.16 -10.27 -6.91
C PHE A 139 -9.40 -11.47 -6.35
N GLY A 140 -9.87 -12.06 -5.26
CA GLY A 140 -9.38 -13.34 -4.73
C GLY A 140 -7.98 -13.30 -4.14
N LEU A 141 -7.52 -12.15 -3.66
CA LEU A 141 -6.24 -12.00 -2.95
C LEU A 141 -6.40 -12.21 -1.44
N MET A 142 -7.57 -11.86 -0.88
CA MET A 142 -7.82 -11.91 0.56
C MET A 142 -7.64 -13.30 1.16
N GLY A 143 -7.91 -14.37 0.40
CA GLY A 143 -7.71 -15.76 0.85
C GLY A 143 -6.28 -16.13 1.23
N PHE A 144 -5.29 -15.32 0.85
CA PHE A 144 -3.88 -15.50 1.20
C PHE A 144 -3.40 -14.55 2.31
N ILE A 145 -4.25 -13.63 2.76
CA ILE A 145 -3.90 -12.56 3.71
C ILE A 145 -4.51 -12.89 5.07
N ASP A 146 -3.67 -12.99 6.10
CA ASP A 146 -4.13 -13.27 7.47
C ASP A 146 -4.77 -12.03 8.12
N ARG A 147 -4.25 -10.83 7.83
CA ARG A 147 -4.81 -9.57 8.32
C ARG A 147 -4.35 -8.36 7.51
N THR A 148 -5.20 -7.35 7.44
CA THR A 148 -4.91 -6.05 6.84
C THR A 148 -4.84 -4.95 7.90
N PHE A 149 -3.96 -3.98 7.69
CA PHE A 149 -3.76 -2.81 8.55
C PHE A 149 -3.73 -1.56 7.66
N PHE A 150 -4.71 -0.70 7.80
CA PHE A 150 -4.81 0.53 7.02
C PHE A 150 -4.67 1.76 7.92
N ALA A 151 -4.14 2.84 7.35
CA ALA A 151 -3.81 4.05 8.10
C ALA A 151 -4.99 4.67 8.84
N ASP A 152 -6.20 4.62 8.26
CA ASP A 152 -7.44 5.10 8.86
C ASP A 152 -7.96 4.24 10.02
N GLU A 153 -7.47 3.01 10.15
CA GLU A 153 -7.81 2.07 11.23
C GLU A 153 -6.72 2.00 12.31
N VAL A 154 -5.46 2.23 11.94
CA VAL A 154 -4.31 2.23 12.84
C VAL A 154 -4.07 3.61 13.44
N PHE A 155 -4.60 4.66 12.82
CA PHE A 155 -4.36 6.06 13.14
C PHE A 155 -2.88 6.46 13.06
N ALA A 156 -2.22 5.90 12.07
CA ALA A 156 -0.84 6.18 11.68
C ALA A 156 -0.69 5.95 10.17
N TYR A 157 0.36 6.48 9.56
CA TYR A 157 0.69 6.23 8.15
C TYR A 157 2.18 5.90 7.98
N LYS A 158 2.53 5.15 6.95
CA LYS A 158 3.94 4.91 6.62
C LYS A 158 4.59 6.23 6.19
N PRO A 159 5.79 6.54 6.67
CA PRO A 159 6.75 5.66 7.34
C PRO A 159 6.73 5.67 8.88
N MET A 160 5.64 6.07 9.53
CA MET A 160 5.52 6.06 10.99
C MET A 160 5.68 4.65 11.55
N PRO A 161 6.46 4.45 12.65
CA PRO A 161 6.78 3.13 13.18
C PRO A 161 5.55 2.34 13.65
N GLU A 162 4.47 3.01 14.04
CA GLU A 162 3.22 2.39 14.47
C GLU A 162 2.60 1.51 13.39
N MET A 163 2.70 1.92 12.11
CA MET A 163 2.19 1.14 10.98
C MET A 163 2.91 -0.19 10.81
N PHE A 164 4.18 -0.24 11.12
CA PHE A 164 4.98 -1.48 11.08
C PHE A 164 4.87 -2.27 12.38
N GLY A 165 4.73 -1.59 13.51
CA GLY A 165 4.60 -2.19 14.83
C GLY A 165 3.28 -2.95 15.03
N LYS A 166 2.18 -2.42 14.47
CA LYS A 166 0.85 -3.00 14.67
C LYS A 166 0.71 -4.45 14.19
N PRO A 167 1.18 -4.82 12.97
CA PRO A 167 1.23 -6.23 12.55
C PRO A 167 2.10 -7.09 13.47
N LEU A 168 3.27 -6.60 13.87
CA LEU A 168 4.20 -7.32 14.75
C LEU A 168 3.57 -7.63 16.11
N GLU A 169 2.96 -6.64 16.74
CA GLU A 169 2.23 -6.77 18.00
C GLU A 169 1.09 -7.78 17.88
N THR A 170 0.29 -7.67 16.80
CA THR A 170 -0.89 -8.53 16.59
C THR A 170 -0.52 -10.01 16.51
N PHE A 171 0.60 -10.35 15.88
CA PHE A 171 1.03 -11.73 15.68
C PHE A 171 2.16 -12.16 16.62
N GLY A 172 2.60 -11.31 17.55
CA GLY A 172 3.66 -11.63 18.50
C GLY A 172 5.02 -11.90 17.84
N VAL A 173 5.31 -11.20 16.70
CA VAL A 173 6.53 -11.39 15.92
C VAL A 173 7.54 -10.30 16.25
N LYS A 174 8.81 -10.66 16.41
CA LYS A 174 9.88 -9.68 16.61
C LYS A 174 10.21 -8.96 15.30
N PRO A 175 10.61 -7.68 15.32
CA PRO A 175 10.94 -6.93 14.11
C PRO A 175 11.93 -7.65 13.18
N GLY A 176 13.01 -8.23 13.72
CA GLY A 176 14.02 -8.97 12.95
C GLY A 176 13.52 -10.27 12.30
N GLU A 177 12.36 -10.78 12.70
CA GLU A 177 11.70 -11.98 12.15
C GLU A 177 10.63 -11.64 11.11
N ALA A 178 10.51 -10.36 10.74
CA ALA A 178 9.52 -9.85 9.80
C ALA A 178 10.16 -9.06 8.66
N ILE A 179 9.52 -9.08 7.50
CA ILE A 179 9.93 -8.38 6.31
C ILE A 179 8.75 -7.62 5.72
N HIS A 180 9.00 -6.38 5.26
CA HIS A 180 8.02 -5.58 4.55
C HIS A 180 8.47 -5.34 3.11
N ILE A 181 7.54 -5.43 2.15
CA ILE A 181 7.78 -5.17 0.73
C ILE A 181 6.81 -4.12 0.21
N GLY A 182 7.32 -3.12 -0.50
CA GLY A 182 6.53 -2.08 -1.13
C GLY A 182 7.30 -1.31 -2.20
N ASP A 183 6.59 -0.42 -2.90
CA ASP A 183 7.12 0.34 -4.05
C ASP A 183 7.77 1.67 -3.68
N THR A 184 7.43 2.24 -2.52
CA THR A 184 7.92 3.56 -2.12
C THR A 184 9.13 3.44 -1.21
N TYR A 185 10.31 3.88 -1.72
CA TYR A 185 11.57 3.74 -1.01
C TYR A 185 11.53 4.32 0.42
N ALA A 186 11.07 5.57 0.56
CA ALA A 186 11.04 6.25 1.87
C ALA A 186 9.95 5.71 2.81
N GLU A 187 8.74 5.43 2.29
CA GLU A 187 7.62 4.99 3.11
C GLU A 187 7.74 3.51 3.49
N ASP A 188 8.05 2.63 2.53
CA ASP A 188 8.06 1.18 2.73
C ASP A 188 9.43 0.67 3.16
N PHE A 189 10.47 0.90 2.33
CA PHE A 189 11.79 0.32 2.55
C PHE A 189 12.48 0.92 3.77
N GLU A 190 12.69 2.24 3.78
CA GLU A 190 13.31 2.90 4.92
C GLU A 190 12.44 2.83 6.18
N GLY A 191 11.10 2.93 6.01
CA GLY A 191 10.16 2.78 7.11
C GLY A 191 10.30 1.44 7.81
N ALA A 192 10.36 0.34 7.05
CA ALA A 192 10.58 -1.00 7.57
C ALA A 192 11.92 -1.14 8.30
N LEU A 193 13.00 -0.63 7.71
CA LEU A 193 14.33 -0.67 8.33
C LEU A 193 14.38 0.10 9.65
N ARG A 194 13.75 1.28 9.71
CA ARG A 194 13.64 2.07 10.96
C ARG A 194 12.83 1.36 12.03
N ALA A 195 11.83 0.59 11.64
CA ALA A 195 11.05 -0.26 12.55
C ALA A 195 11.79 -1.55 12.99
N GLY A 196 13.03 -1.76 12.53
CA GLY A 196 13.82 -2.94 12.85
C GLY A 196 13.50 -4.18 12.01
N MET A 197 12.60 -4.08 11.04
CA MET A 197 12.26 -5.14 10.10
C MET A 197 13.28 -5.26 8.96
N TRP A 198 13.14 -6.32 8.17
CA TRP A 198 13.73 -6.39 6.85
C TRP A 198 12.89 -5.58 5.87
N GLY A 199 13.55 -4.90 4.91
CA GLY A 199 12.89 -4.12 3.86
C GLY A 199 13.15 -4.71 2.48
N VAL A 200 12.12 -4.70 1.63
CA VAL A 200 12.26 -5.02 0.19
C VAL A 200 11.65 -3.87 -0.60
N TRP A 201 12.47 -3.23 -1.40
CA TRP A 201 12.03 -2.18 -2.30
C TRP A 201 11.75 -2.73 -3.69
N ILE A 202 10.52 -2.52 -4.17
CA ILE A 202 10.15 -2.81 -5.55
C ILE A 202 10.62 -1.63 -6.41
N ASN A 203 11.63 -1.88 -7.22
CA ASN A 203 12.14 -0.96 -8.22
C ASN A 203 12.04 -1.61 -9.59
N PRO A 204 11.11 -1.19 -10.47
CA PRO A 204 10.94 -1.78 -11.81
C PRO A 204 12.21 -1.72 -12.69
N GLU A 205 13.13 -0.78 -12.41
CA GLU A 205 14.40 -0.66 -13.13
C GLU A 205 15.47 -1.64 -12.65
N ALA A 206 15.21 -2.41 -11.60
CA ALA A 206 16.17 -3.39 -11.08
C ALA A 206 16.31 -4.59 -12.04
N GLU A 207 17.54 -4.97 -12.36
CA GLU A 207 17.81 -6.13 -13.21
C GLU A 207 17.55 -7.50 -12.54
N GLY A 208 17.32 -7.48 -11.21
CA GLY A 208 17.05 -8.69 -10.43
C GLY A 208 17.06 -8.43 -8.93
N VAL A 209 17.13 -9.51 -8.15
CA VAL A 209 17.18 -9.43 -6.68
C VAL A 209 18.58 -9.02 -6.24
N ARG A 210 18.71 -7.81 -5.69
CA ARG A 210 19.95 -7.23 -5.22
C ARG A 210 19.88 -6.87 -3.73
N LYS A 211 20.92 -7.22 -2.97
CA LYS A 211 21.06 -6.77 -1.57
C LYS A 211 21.58 -5.34 -1.58
N ILE A 212 20.85 -4.39 -1.01
CA ILE A 212 21.18 -2.96 -0.98
C ILE A 212 21.42 -2.41 0.44
N HIS A 213 21.07 -3.20 1.46
CA HIS A 213 21.29 -2.87 2.87
C HIS A 213 21.57 -4.16 3.66
N GLU A 214 22.09 -4.08 4.88
CA GLU A 214 22.32 -5.27 5.73
C GLU A 214 21.06 -6.12 5.88
N ARG A 215 19.92 -5.49 6.08
CA ARG A 215 18.59 -6.10 6.16
C ARG A 215 17.66 -5.62 5.04
N GLY A 216 18.20 -5.41 3.82
CA GLY A 216 17.43 -4.81 2.75
C GLY A 216 17.77 -5.29 1.36
N PHE A 217 16.74 -5.48 0.54
CA PHE A 217 16.84 -5.93 -0.83
C PHE A 217 16.06 -5.01 -1.78
N GLU A 218 16.50 -4.99 -3.03
CA GLU A 218 15.82 -4.41 -4.17
C GLU A 218 15.37 -5.53 -5.11
N VAL A 219 14.17 -5.42 -5.66
CA VAL A 219 13.58 -6.40 -6.57
C VAL A 219 12.84 -5.71 -7.70
N PRO A 220 12.74 -6.29 -8.93
CA PRO A 220 12.01 -5.66 -10.03
C PRO A 220 10.47 -5.74 -9.91
N SER A 221 9.96 -6.67 -9.10
CA SER A 221 8.52 -6.89 -8.92
C SER A 221 8.23 -7.54 -7.58
N VAL A 222 6.97 -7.57 -7.18
CA VAL A 222 6.51 -8.19 -5.92
C VAL A 222 6.87 -9.68 -5.81
N GLU A 223 6.94 -10.41 -6.94
CA GLU A 223 7.37 -11.83 -6.94
C GLU A 223 8.80 -12.02 -6.42
N GLY A 224 9.64 -10.99 -6.50
CA GLY A 224 11.01 -11.02 -6.00
C GLY A 224 11.10 -11.37 -4.52
N ILE A 225 10.04 -11.17 -3.74
CA ILE A 225 9.98 -11.56 -2.32
C ILE A 225 10.31 -13.03 -2.10
N LEU A 226 9.88 -13.92 -3.02
CA LEU A 226 10.11 -15.36 -2.89
C LEU A 226 11.60 -15.69 -2.94
N LYS A 227 12.35 -15.05 -3.86
CA LYS A 227 13.82 -15.18 -3.96
C LYS A 227 14.54 -14.52 -2.80
N VAL A 228 14.02 -13.40 -2.27
CA VAL A 228 14.58 -12.75 -1.07
C VAL A 228 14.50 -13.68 0.13
N LEU A 229 13.36 -14.32 0.35
CA LEU A 229 13.17 -15.27 1.46
C LEU A 229 14.14 -16.46 1.36
N GLU A 230 14.39 -16.98 0.14
CA GLU A 230 15.40 -18.03 -0.10
C GLU A 230 16.81 -17.54 0.26
N LYS A 231 17.21 -16.35 -0.21
CA LYS A 231 18.52 -15.76 0.09
C LYS A 231 18.77 -15.50 1.58
N ILE A 232 17.73 -15.18 2.35
CA ILE A 232 17.85 -14.99 3.80
C ILE A 232 18.11 -16.33 4.49
N ASN A 233 17.41 -17.39 4.06
CA ASN A 233 17.55 -18.73 4.65
C ASN A 233 18.86 -19.42 4.28
N GLU A 234 19.44 -19.17 3.09
CA GLU A 234 20.71 -19.76 2.64
C GLU A 234 21.95 -19.23 3.39
N LYS A 235 21.86 -18.07 4.02
CA LYS A 235 22.97 -17.42 4.74
C LYS A 235 23.03 -17.73 6.24
N GLY A 236 22.19 -18.62 6.67
CA GLY A 236 22.14 -19.15 8.03
C GLY A 236 22.62 -20.59 8.09
#